data_bacfce9a049abd9a74e8b1bc48042122
#
_entry.id   bacfce9a049abd9a74e8b1bc48042122
#
_cell.length_a   1.000
_cell.length_b   1.000
_cell.length_c   1.000
_cell.angle_alpha   90.00
_cell.angle_beta   90.00
_cell.angle_gamma   90.00
#
_symmetry.space_group_name_H-M   'P 1'
#
loop_
_entity.id
_entity.type
_entity.pdbx_description
1 polymer ?
#
loop_
_entity_poly.entity_id
_entity_poly.type
_entity_poly.pdbx_seq_one_letter_code
_entity_poly.pdbx_strand_id
1 'polypeptide(L)'
;GDNVMDADRRRVVATTGFADKVSFIWSVADELRGDFKAHEYGQVILPFLVLRRLECALEPTKAEVIAHASALAGRVDNVAPVLEMTSGYKFYNTSPLDLTKCLNDPGNVAANLRTYIAGFSPGAIEVLERYGFDDKITRLDQAGLLYRIVAKFADLDLSEAAVTNDAMG
;
A
#
# COMPACT_ATOMS: atom_id res chain seq x y z
N GLY A 1 36.20 -19.00 -5.99
CA GLY A 1 35.86 -18.15 -7.09
C GLY A 1 34.40 -17.75 -7.17
N ASP A 2 33.56 -18.63 -7.65
CA ASP A 2 32.16 -18.29 -7.96
C ASP A 2 31.33 -17.93 -6.73
N ASN A 3 31.60 -18.53 -5.58
CA ASN A 3 30.86 -18.27 -4.33
C ASN A 3 31.08 -16.85 -3.77
N VAL A 4 32.29 -16.32 -3.92
CA VAL A 4 32.62 -14.97 -3.44
C VAL A 4 31.93 -13.91 -4.30
N MET A 5 31.92 -14.11 -5.61
CA MET A 5 31.26 -13.19 -6.54
C MET A 5 29.74 -13.19 -6.35
N ASP A 6 29.14 -14.32 -6.05
CA ASP A 6 27.71 -14.45 -5.81
C ASP A 6 27.30 -13.77 -4.50
N ALA A 7 28.10 -13.91 -3.44
CA ALA A 7 27.88 -13.22 -2.16
C ALA A 7 27.98 -11.70 -2.33
N ASP A 8 28.95 -11.22 -3.14
CA ASP A 8 29.11 -9.79 -3.44
C ASP A 8 27.91 -9.23 -4.22
N ARG A 9 27.40 -9.97 -5.20
CA ARG A 9 26.20 -9.58 -5.96
C ARG A 9 24.99 -9.44 -5.04
N ARG A 10 24.79 -10.38 -4.11
CA ARG A 10 23.69 -10.33 -3.15
C ARG A 10 23.79 -9.11 -2.25
N ARG A 11 25.00 -8.80 -1.78
CA ARG A 11 25.24 -7.62 -0.94
C ARG A 11 24.96 -6.31 -1.68
N VAL A 12 25.40 -6.20 -2.93
CA VAL A 12 25.15 -5.02 -3.76
C VAL A 12 23.65 -4.84 -4.03
N VAL A 13 22.94 -5.91 -4.35
CA VAL A 13 21.49 -5.89 -4.59
C VAL A 13 20.74 -5.46 -3.33
N ALA A 14 21.07 -6.01 -2.16
CA ALA A 14 20.43 -5.64 -0.91
C ALA A 14 20.69 -4.18 -0.54
N THR A 15 21.94 -3.68 -0.72
CA THR A 15 22.30 -2.29 -0.48
C THR A 15 21.57 -1.36 -1.44
N THR A 16 21.46 -1.74 -2.72
CA THR A 16 20.73 -0.98 -3.73
C THR A 16 19.24 -0.89 -3.38
N GLY A 17 18.63 -2.01 -2.97
CA GLY A 17 17.23 -2.03 -2.54
C GLY A 17 16.96 -1.12 -1.35
N PHE A 18 17.85 -1.14 -0.35
CA PHE A 18 17.75 -0.27 0.82
C PHE A 18 17.92 1.20 0.41
N ALA A 19 18.92 1.51 -0.41
CA ALA A 19 19.17 2.87 -0.90
C ALA A 19 17.98 3.39 -1.71
N ASP A 20 17.35 2.54 -2.52
CA ASP A 20 16.17 2.90 -3.31
C ASP A 20 14.98 3.26 -2.39
N LYS A 21 14.79 2.54 -1.29
CA LYS A 21 13.73 2.83 -0.33
C LYS A 21 14.00 4.13 0.43
N VAL A 22 15.25 4.38 0.82
CA VAL A 22 15.65 5.65 1.44
C VAL A 22 15.42 6.81 0.46
N SER A 23 15.84 6.65 -0.79
CA SER A 23 15.61 7.65 -1.85
C SER A 23 14.14 7.91 -2.07
N PHE A 24 13.31 6.85 -2.03
CA PHE A 24 11.87 6.96 -2.15
C PHE A 24 11.28 7.84 -1.03
N ILE A 25 11.65 7.56 0.23
CA ILE A 25 11.17 8.34 1.38
C ILE A 25 11.55 9.81 1.22
N TRP A 26 12.79 10.10 0.84
CA TRP A 26 13.23 11.48 0.60
C TRP A 26 12.45 12.14 -0.54
N SER A 27 12.12 11.39 -1.60
CA SER A 27 11.34 11.94 -2.72
C SER A 27 9.92 12.30 -2.30
N VAL A 28 9.31 11.51 -1.40
CA VAL A 28 7.99 11.83 -0.84
C VAL A 28 8.09 13.08 0.04
N ALA A 29 9.10 13.14 0.92
CA ALA A 29 9.33 14.29 1.78
C ALA A 29 9.50 15.58 0.96
N ASP A 30 10.19 15.51 -0.17
CA ASP A 30 10.36 16.66 -1.06
C ASP A 30 9.02 17.15 -1.62
N GLU A 31 8.11 16.24 -1.96
CA GLU A 31 6.76 16.62 -2.42
C GLU A 31 5.94 17.30 -1.30
N LEU A 32 6.17 16.91 -0.05
CA LEU A 32 5.43 17.46 1.09
C LEU A 32 5.98 18.80 1.56
N ARG A 33 7.21 19.13 1.19
CA ARG A 33 7.88 20.36 1.61
C ARG A 33 7.10 21.58 1.13
N GLY A 34 6.86 22.52 2.04
CA GLY A 34 6.10 23.73 1.75
C GLY A 34 4.64 23.66 2.18
N ASP A 35 4.02 22.49 2.13
CA ASP A 35 2.63 22.28 2.54
C ASP A 35 2.50 21.59 3.88
N PHE A 36 3.53 20.85 4.29
CA PHE A 36 3.61 20.14 5.56
C PHE A 36 4.91 20.52 6.27
N LYS A 37 4.88 20.50 7.59
CA LYS A 37 6.09 20.69 8.40
C LYS A 37 6.89 19.40 8.46
N ALA A 38 8.21 19.50 8.63
CA ALA A 38 9.10 18.33 8.64
C ALA A 38 8.66 17.26 9.66
N HIS A 39 8.18 17.67 10.85
CA HIS A 39 7.72 16.74 11.86
C HIS A 39 6.42 16.01 11.47
N GLU A 40 5.71 16.49 10.45
CA GLU A 40 4.48 15.88 9.95
C GLU A 40 4.73 14.84 8.85
N TYR A 41 5.93 14.81 8.25
CA TYR A 41 6.20 13.93 7.11
C TYR A 41 5.95 12.46 7.44
N GLY A 42 6.44 11.99 8.59
CA GLY A 42 6.22 10.60 9.01
C GLY A 42 4.74 10.27 9.20
N GLN A 43 3.96 11.21 9.69
CA GLN A 43 2.52 11.03 9.90
C GLN A 43 1.75 10.86 8.58
N VAL A 44 2.26 11.44 7.50
CA VAL A 44 1.69 11.28 6.16
C VAL A 44 2.20 10.00 5.50
N ILE A 45 3.50 9.74 5.60
CA ILE A 45 4.16 8.63 4.90
C ILE A 45 3.73 7.27 5.47
N LEU A 46 3.65 7.15 6.80
CA LEU A 46 3.37 5.87 7.47
C LEU A 46 2.06 5.22 7.02
N PRO A 47 0.91 5.93 7.00
CA PRO A 47 -0.33 5.28 6.56
C PRO A 47 -0.27 4.81 5.10
N PHE A 48 0.40 5.54 4.22
CA PHE A 48 0.58 5.09 2.83
C PHE A 48 1.49 3.87 2.74
N LEU A 49 2.52 3.78 3.56
CA LEU A 49 3.37 2.58 3.61
C LEU A 49 2.56 1.36 4.06
N VAL A 50 1.74 1.53 5.10
CA VAL A 50 0.86 0.46 5.59
C VAL A 50 -0.11 0.03 4.48
N LEU A 51 -0.78 0.99 3.85
CA LEU A 51 -1.72 0.71 2.77
C LEU A 51 -1.04 -0.04 1.62
N ARG A 52 0.12 0.43 1.17
CA ARG A 52 0.84 -0.22 0.06
C ARG A 52 1.31 -1.62 0.45
N ARG A 53 1.76 -1.83 1.68
CA ARG A 53 2.15 -3.16 2.16
C ARG A 53 0.95 -4.13 2.13
N LEU A 54 -0.20 -3.68 2.62
CA LEU A 54 -1.44 -4.49 2.56
C LEU A 54 -1.81 -4.81 1.11
N GLU A 55 -1.74 -3.82 0.22
CA GLU A 55 -2.06 -4.01 -1.19
C GLU A 55 -1.14 -5.03 -1.85
N CYS A 56 0.16 -4.91 -1.64
CA CYS A 56 1.15 -5.84 -2.21
C CYS A 56 0.94 -7.27 -1.69
N ALA A 57 0.65 -7.43 -0.40
CA ALA A 57 0.39 -8.74 0.19
C ALA A 57 -0.85 -9.41 -0.43
N LEU A 58 -1.88 -8.63 -0.72
CA LEU A 58 -3.16 -9.13 -1.24
C LEU A 58 -3.20 -9.29 -2.75
N GLU A 59 -2.29 -8.68 -3.48
CA GLU A 59 -2.31 -8.66 -4.95
C GLU A 59 -2.43 -10.06 -5.59
N PRO A 60 -1.63 -11.07 -5.17
CA PRO A 60 -1.70 -12.39 -5.82
C PRO A 60 -3.05 -13.08 -5.75
N THR A 61 -3.87 -12.79 -4.74
CA THR A 61 -5.16 -13.46 -4.52
C THR A 61 -6.36 -12.53 -4.68
N LYS A 62 -6.13 -11.27 -5.01
CA LYS A 62 -7.18 -10.24 -5.07
C LYS A 62 -8.36 -10.65 -5.95
N ALA A 63 -8.10 -11.15 -7.15
CA ALA A 63 -9.14 -11.56 -8.09
C ALA A 63 -10.01 -12.68 -7.53
N GLU A 64 -9.40 -13.66 -6.85
CA GLU A 64 -10.13 -14.77 -6.22
C GLU A 64 -11.00 -14.27 -5.05
N VAL A 65 -10.47 -13.34 -4.25
CA VAL A 65 -11.22 -12.75 -3.13
C VAL A 65 -12.47 -12.03 -3.66
N ILE A 66 -12.33 -11.23 -4.70
CA ILE A 66 -13.45 -10.51 -5.31
C ILE A 66 -14.48 -11.50 -5.87
N ALA A 67 -14.03 -12.55 -6.56
CA ALA A 67 -14.90 -13.56 -7.13
C ALA A 67 -15.69 -14.31 -6.04
N HIS A 68 -15.03 -14.72 -4.96
CA HIS A 68 -15.68 -15.40 -3.83
C HIS A 68 -16.65 -14.47 -3.10
N ALA A 69 -16.28 -13.21 -2.87
CA ALA A 69 -17.17 -12.24 -2.25
C ALA A 69 -18.45 -12.05 -3.06
N SER A 70 -18.33 -11.95 -4.38
CA SER A 70 -19.47 -11.82 -5.28
C SER A 70 -20.36 -13.07 -5.27
N ALA A 71 -19.74 -14.26 -5.31
CA ALA A 71 -20.49 -15.54 -5.33
C ALA A 71 -21.22 -15.80 -4.03
N LEU A 72 -20.68 -15.34 -2.89
CA LEU A 72 -21.23 -15.57 -1.56
C LEU A 72 -22.20 -14.47 -1.10
N ALA A 73 -22.28 -13.37 -1.83
CA ALA A 73 -23.13 -12.24 -1.48
C ALA A 73 -24.60 -12.68 -1.37
N GLY A 74 -25.22 -12.42 -0.21
CA GLY A 74 -26.60 -12.80 0.07
C GLY A 74 -26.82 -14.28 0.37
N ARG A 75 -25.78 -15.11 0.34
CA ARG A 75 -25.87 -16.56 0.61
C ARG A 75 -25.25 -16.96 1.94
N VAL A 76 -24.30 -16.17 2.44
CA VAL A 76 -23.57 -16.43 3.67
C VAL A 76 -23.59 -15.15 4.50
N ASP A 77 -23.94 -15.26 5.79
CA ASP A 77 -24.05 -14.09 6.68
C ASP A 77 -22.67 -13.51 7.00
N ASN A 78 -21.68 -14.37 7.22
CA ASN A 78 -20.33 -13.94 7.53
C ASN A 78 -19.34 -14.53 6.52
N VAL A 79 -18.90 -13.70 5.57
CA VAL A 79 -17.97 -14.11 4.52
C VAL A 79 -16.51 -14.04 4.97
N ALA A 80 -16.21 -13.40 6.09
CA ALA A 80 -14.85 -13.15 6.54
C ALA A 80 -13.98 -14.41 6.60
N PRO A 81 -14.40 -15.52 7.20
CA PRO A 81 -13.55 -16.72 7.26
C PRO A 81 -13.15 -17.24 5.88
N VAL A 82 -14.08 -17.21 4.91
CA VAL A 82 -13.79 -17.66 3.54
C VAL A 82 -12.81 -16.72 2.84
N LEU A 83 -13.01 -15.42 2.99
CA LEU A 83 -12.15 -14.42 2.33
C LEU A 83 -10.76 -14.39 2.95
N GLU A 84 -10.64 -14.59 4.27
CA GLU A 84 -9.34 -14.71 4.94
C GLU A 84 -8.58 -15.96 4.46
N MET A 85 -9.31 -17.09 4.31
CA MET A 85 -8.72 -18.31 3.78
C MET A 85 -8.23 -18.11 2.35
N THR A 86 -9.01 -17.42 1.53
CA THR A 86 -8.69 -17.12 0.14
C THR A 86 -7.46 -16.20 0.03
N SER A 87 -7.42 -15.14 0.83
CA SER A 87 -6.30 -14.19 0.81
C SER A 87 -5.02 -14.77 1.43
N GLY A 88 -5.17 -15.72 2.35
CA GLY A 88 -4.04 -16.27 3.12
C GLY A 88 -3.62 -15.40 4.30
N TYR A 89 -4.40 -14.36 4.62
CA TYR A 89 -4.15 -13.43 5.72
C TYR A 89 -5.42 -13.23 6.53
N LYS A 90 -5.29 -12.60 7.70
CA LYS A 90 -6.45 -12.21 8.51
C LYS A 90 -7.08 -10.89 8.04
N PHE A 91 -6.75 -10.48 6.84
CA PHE A 91 -7.32 -9.30 6.19
C PHE A 91 -7.49 -9.58 4.70
N TYR A 92 -8.35 -8.80 4.04
CA TYR A 92 -8.66 -8.90 2.62
C TYR A 92 -9.19 -7.57 2.13
N ASN A 93 -9.36 -7.45 0.80
CA ASN A 93 -10.02 -6.30 0.19
C ASN A 93 -10.92 -6.79 -0.94
N THR A 94 -12.17 -6.32 -0.97
CA THR A 94 -13.15 -6.71 -1.98
C THR A 94 -13.41 -5.65 -3.04
N SER A 95 -12.72 -4.50 -2.96
CA SER A 95 -12.87 -3.43 -3.94
C SER A 95 -12.21 -3.82 -5.27
N PRO A 96 -12.80 -3.47 -6.41
CA PRO A 96 -12.14 -3.63 -7.70
C PRO A 96 -10.99 -2.63 -7.91
N LEU A 97 -10.85 -1.64 -7.02
CA LEU A 97 -9.80 -0.63 -7.10
C LEU A 97 -8.50 -1.09 -6.45
N ASP A 98 -7.43 -0.44 -6.83
CA ASP A 98 -6.13 -0.44 -6.19
C ASP A 98 -5.53 0.96 -6.33
N LEU A 99 -4.32 1.20 -5.83
CA LEU A 99 -3.72 2.54 -5.91
C LEU A 99 -3.58 3.02 -7.36
N THR A 100 -3.14 2.16 -8.25
CA THR A 100 -2.99 2.50 -9.67
C THR A 100 -4.33 2.87 -10.30
N LYS A 101 -5.37 2.08 -10.04
CA LYS A 101 -6.70 2.33 -10.58
C LYS A 101 -7.35 3.59 -10.01
N CYS A 102 -7.03 3.96 -8.76
CA CYS A 102 -7.49 5.23 -8.19
C CYS A 102 -7.01 6.44 -9.00
N LEU A 103 -5.91 6.32 -9.72
CA LEU A 103 -5.33 7.39 -10.53
C LEU A 103 -5.97 7.52 -11.93
N ASN A 104 -6.77 6.55 -12.36
CA ASN A 104 -7.38 6.55 -13.68
C ASN A 104 -8.38 7.72 -13.88
N ASP A 105 -8.87 8.28 -12.79
CA ASP A 105 -9.72 9.47 -12.80
C ASP A 105 -9.06 10.56 -11.94
N PRO A 106 -8.16 11.37 -12.53
CA PRO A 106 -7.36 12.32 -11.77
C PRO A 106 -8.16 13.36 -10.97
N GLY A 107 -9.37 13.68 -11.40
CA GLY A 107 -10.24 14.61 -10.68
C GLY A 107 -10.91 14.02 -9.44
N ASN A 108 -10.85 12.71 -9.27
CA ASN A 108 -11.56 11.99 -8.20
C ASN A 108 -10.68 11.04 -7.39
N VAL A 109 -9.38 11.34 -7.29
CA VAL A 109 -8.44 10.45 -6.58
C VAL A 109 -8.85 10.27 -5.12
N ALA A 110 -9.22 11.35 -4.42
CA ALA A 110 -9.64 11.27 -3.01
C ALA A 110 -10.85 10.36 -2.84
N ALA A 111 -11.88 10.56 -3.65
CA ALA A 111 -13.10 9.73 -3.59
C ALA A 111 -12.80 8.27 -3.90
N ASN A 112 -12.00 8.00 -4.92
CA ASN A 112 -11.63 6.65 -5.32
C ASN A 112 -10.77 5.97 -4.26
N LEU A 113 -9.84 6.69 -3.65
CA LEU A 113 -9.00 6.16 -2.59
C LEU A 113 -9.84 5.79 -1.36
N ARG A 114 -10.81 6.63 -0.98
CA ARG A 114 -11.73 6.33 0.12
C ARG A 114 -12.59 5.11 -0.19
N THR A 115 -13.09 4.99 -1.40
CA THR A 115 -13.86 3.82 -1.84
C THR A 115 -13.01 2.54 -1.79
N TYR A 116 -11.77 2.63 -2.22
CA TYR A 116 -10.83 1.52 -2.15
C TYR A 116 -10.60 1.08 -0.70
N ILE A 117 -10.30 2.01 0.18
CA ILE A 117 -10.07 1.73 1.61
C ILE A 117 -11.30 1.10 2.25
N ALA A 118 -12.50 1.55 1.89
CA ALA A 118 -13.74 0.99 2.40
C ALA A 118 -13.94 -0.48 2.03
N GLY A 119 -13.25 -0.96 1.00
CA GLY A 119 -13.29 -2.37 0.60
C GLY A 119 -12.44 -3.32 1.43
N PHE A 120 -11.59 -2.80 2.31
CA PHE A 120 -10.81 -3.64 3.22
C PHE A 120 -11.68 -4.28 4.29
N SER A 121 -11.21 -5.40 4.83
CA SER A 121 -11.82 -6.02 6.00
C SER A 121 -11.81 -5.05 7.20
N PRO A 122 -12.76 -5.20 8.13
CA PRO A 122 -12.92 -4.24 9.24
C PRO A 122 -11.65 -4.00 10.06
N GLY A 123 -10.88 -5.04 10.34
CA GLY A 123 -9.63 -4.90 11.10
C GLY A 123 -8.58 -4.05 10.38
N ALA A 124 -8.46 -4.20 9.06
CA ALA A 124 -7.54 -3.40 8.27
C ALA A 124 -8.00 -1.93 8.20
N ILE A 125 -9.30 -1.70 8.05
CA ILE A 125 -9.86 -0.34 8.10
C ILE A 125 -9.52 0.32 9.43
N GLU A 126 -9.70 -0.39 10.54
CA GLU A 126 -9.41 0.12 11.87
C GLU A 126 -7.94 0.56 12.01
N VAL A 127 -7.01 -0.24 11.49
CA VAL A 127 -5.59 0.11 11.50
C VAL A 127 -5.35 1.42 10.75
N LEU A 128 -5.91 1.57 9.55
CA LEU A 128 -5.75 2.79 8.76
C LEU A 128 -6.39 4.01 9.45
N GLU A 129 -7.53 3.82 10.10
CA GLU A 129 -8.19 4.88 10.88
C GLU A 129 -7.32 5.37 12.04
N ARG A 130 -6.59 4.47 12.70
CA ARG A 130 -5.67 4.82 13.79
C ARG A 130 -4.55 5.74 13.34
N TYR A 131 -4.15 5.66 12.08
CA TYR A 131 -3.16 6.56 11.50
C TYR A 131 -3.76 7.90 11.06
N GLY A 132 -5.07 8.11 11.21
CA GLY A 132 -5.73 9.32 10.75
C GLY A 132 -5.68 9.48 9.24
N PHE A 133 -5.81 8.38 8.51
CA PHE A 133 -5.58 8.35 7.07
C PHE A 133 -6.56 9.25 6.30
N ASP A 134 -7.82 9.29 6.74
CA ASP A 134 -8.84 10.13 6.08
C ASP A 134 -8.47 11.61 6.12
N ASP A 135 -7.98 12.10 7.26
CA ASP A 135 -7.49 13.46 7.39
C ASP A 135 -6.31 13.74 6.46
N LYS A 136 -5.39 12.79 6.34
CA LYS A 136 -4.23 12.94 5.45
C LYS A 136 -4.66 13.01 3.98
N ILE A 137 -5.63 12.22 3.59
CA ILE A 137 -6.21 12.29 2.24
C ILE A 137 -6.77 13.68 1.98
N THR A 138 -7.58 14.20 2.91
CA THR A 138 -8.16 15.54 2.78
C THR A 138 -7.07 16.60 2.62
N ARG A 139 -6.07 16.59 3.49
CA ARG A 139 -5.01 17.59 3.47
C ARG A 139 -4.17 17.54 2.20
N LEU A 140 -3.84 16.35 1.72
CA LEU A 140 -3.09 16.17 0.48
C LEU A 140 -3.91 16.62 -0.73
N ASP A 141 -5.19 16.32 -0.74
CA ASP A 141 -6.09 16.73 -1.82
C ASP A 141 -6.21 18.26 -1.90
N GLN A 142 -6.39 18.91 -0.73
CA GLN A 142 -6.45 20.37 -0.65
C GLN A 142 -5.16 21.05 -1.09
N ALA A 143 -4.03 20.41 -0.82
CA ALA A 143 -2.72 20.93 -1.24
C ALA A 143 -2.39 20.64 -2.71
N GLY A 144 -3.23 19.88 -3.42
CA GLY A 144 -2.97 19.48 -4.80
C GLY A 144 -1.87 18.44 -4.96
N LEU A 145 -1.59 17.68 -3.88
CA LEU A 145 -0.49 16.71 -3.85
C LEU A 145 -0.94 15.26 -3.94
N LEU A 146 -2.24 14.99 -3.77
CA LEU A 146 -2.70 13.61 -3.57
C LEU A 146 -2.36 12.69 -4.75
N TYR A 147 -2.58 13.15 -5.99
CA TYR A 147 -2.27 12.35 -7.18
C TYR A 147 -0.81 11.92 -7.18
N ARG A 148 0.12 12.84 -6.96
CA ARG A 148 1.56 12.56 -6.99
C ARG A 148 1.98 11.60 -5.89
N ILE A 149 1.43 11.77 -4.69
CA ILE A 149 1.75 10.90 -3.56
C ILE A 149 1.23 9.49 -3.83
N VAL A 150 -0.01 9.34 -4.26
CA VAL A 150 -0.59 8.04 -4.60
C VAL A 150 0.22 7.37 -5.72
N ALA A 151 0.60 8.12 -6.76
CA ALA A 151 1.40 7.60 -7.86
C ALA A 151 2.75 7.06 -7.40
N LYS A 152 3.42 7.77 -6.49
CA LYS A 152 4.69 7.30 -5.93
C LYS A 152 4.53 5.97 -5.19
N PHE A 153 3.53 5.87 -4.32
CA PHE A 153 3.30 4.65 -3.55
C PHE A 153 2.81 3.49 -4.43
N ALA A 154 2.08 3.78 -5.50
CA ALA A 154 1.64 2.74 -6.45
C ALA A 154 2.82 2.03 -7.11
N ASP A 155 3.94 2.72 -7.29
CA ASP A 155 5.15 2.17 -7.91
C ASP A 155 6.11 1.52 -6.91
N LEU A 156 5.88 1.68 -5.61
CA LEU A 156 6.75 1.14 -4.57
C LEU A 156 6.47 -0.35 -4.38
N ASP A 157 7.49 -1.19 -4.53
CA ASP A 157 7.37 -2.62 -4.30
C ASP A 157 7.57 -2.96 -2.83
N LEU A 158 6.50 -3.28 -2.14
CA LEU A 158 6.51 -3.77 -0.77
C LEU A 158 5.97 -5.20 -0.68
N SER A 159 6.16 -5.99 -1.76
CA SER A 159 5.82 -7.40 -1.75
C SER A 159 6.63 -8.15 -0.68
N GLU A 160 6.14 -9.30 -0.26
CA GLU A 160 6.80 -10.12 0.75
C GLU A 160 8.24 -10.47 0.34
N ALA A 161 8.45 -10.79 -0.94
CA ALA A 161 9.78 -11.09 -1.46
C ALA A 161 10.74 -9.91 -1.35
N ALA A 162 10.29 -8.69 -1.73
CA ALA A 162 11.12 -7.49 -1.67
C ALA A 162 11.46 -7.12 -0.22
N VAL A 163 10.47 -7.19 0.68
CA VAL A 163 10.67 -6.88 2.11
C VAL A 163 11.60 -7.88 2.77
N THR A 164 11.45 -9.17 2.47
CA THR A 164 12.30 -10.23 2.99
C THR A 164 13.74 -10.05 2.54
N ASN A 165 13.98 -9.72 1.28
CA ASN A 165 15.31 -9.46 0.75
C ASN A 165 15.98 -8.28 1.47
N ASP A 166 15.26 -7.21 1.72
CA ASP A 166 15.79 -6.06 2.45
C ASP A 166 16.09 -6.39 3.91
N ALA A 167 15.24 -7.17 4.56
CA ALA A 167 15.45 -7.61 5.95
C ALA A 167 16.67 -8.50 6.08
N MET A 168 16.99 -9.29 5.06
CA MET A 168 18.16 -10.17 5.04
C MET A 168 19.46 -9.46 4.67
N GLY A 169 19.34 -8.30 4.08
CA GLY A 169 20.49 -7.46 3.72
C GLY A 169 20.90 -6.55 4.85
#